data_d53a005ae20a13d203059d4434c06024
#
_entry.id   d53a005ae20a13d203059d4434c06024
#
_cell.length_a   1.000
_cell.length_b   1.000
_cell.length_c   1.000
_cell.angle_alpha   90.00
_cell.angle_beta   90.00
_cell.angle_gamma   90.00
#
_symmetry.space_group_name_H-M   'P 1'
#
loop_
_entity.id
_entity.type
_entity.pdbx_description
1 polymer ?
#
loop_
_entity_poly.entity_id
_entity_poly.type
_entity_poly.pdbx_seq_one_letter_code
_entity_poly.pdbx_strand_id
1 'polypeptide(L)'
;PTVSFPNPEEPGALDLAIAHAAAHGSDLIIAVDPDADRCALAVPDSESATGWRQLSGDEIGSLLGEFRAQSAPSDAVFANSIVSSRLLGKIAEGHGLKYQHTLTGFKWIARVPGLYFGYEEAIGFCPDPSLVRDKDGIATSVVAASLFAQLKTEGRSAKDELERMARLYGLHVTAPLTFRVDRLELIAEGMQRLRAQPP
;
A
#
# COMPACT_ATOMS: atom_id res chain seq x y z
N PRO A 1 19.85 -15.77 0.69
CA PRO A 1 18.93 -14.84 0.03
C PRO A 1 18.27 -15.55 -1.15
N THR A 2 16.96 -15.41 -1.30
CA THR A 2 16.17 -16.07 -2.34
C THR A 2 16.18 -15.28 -3.64
N VAL A 3 16.50 -14.00 -3.57
CA VAL A 3 16.58 -13.07 -4.70
C VAL A 3 17.82 -12.20 -4.57
N SER A 4 18.33 -11.71 -5.70
CA SER A 4 19.53 -10.86 -5.74
C SER A 4 19.28 -9.46 -5.15
N PHE A 5 18.06 -8.98 -5.22
CA PHE A 5 17.62 -7.72 -4.62
C PHE A 5 16.41 -7.98 -3.72
N PRO A 6 16.55 -7.89 -2.39
CA PRO A 6 15.52 -8.29 -1.44
C PRO A 6 14.44 -7.21 -1.25
N ASN A 7 13.77 -6.83 -2.33
CA ASN A 7 12.58 -6.01 -2.33
C ASN A 7 11.35 -6.91 -2.38
N PRO A 8 10.40 -6.83 -1.44
CA PRO A 8 9.18 -7.64 -1.45
C PRO A 8 8.33 -7.52 -2.72
N GLU A 9 8.47 -6.43 -3.49
CA GLU A 9 7.75 -6.23 -4.76
C GLU A 9 8.40 -6.96 -5.94
N GLU A 10 9.64 -7.45 -5.81
CA GLU A 10 10.31 -8.15 -6.91
C GLU A 10 9.72 -9.56 -7.12
N PRO A 11 9.57 -10.00 -8.38
CA PRO A 11 9.09 -11.35 -8.67
C PRO A 11 9.94 -12.41 -7.96
N GLY A 12 9.28 -13.36 -7.29
CA GLY A 12 9.95 -14.45 -6.58
C GLY A 12 10.40 -14.10 -5.14
N ALA A 13 10.34 -12.83 -4.74
CA ALA A 13 10.75 -12.43 -3.38
C ALA A 13 9.92 -13.12 -2.28
N LEU A 14 8.64 -13.40 -2.54
CA LEU A 14 7.73 -14.04 -1.59
C LEU A 14 7.57 -15.55 -1.77
N ASP A 15 8.22 -16.19 -2.73
CA ASP A 15 7.98 -17.60 -3.07
C ASP A 15 8.15 -18.54 -1.88
N LEU A 16 9.21 -18.40 -1.08
CA LEU A 16 9.41 -19.21 0.12
C LEU A 16 8.37 -18.91 1.21
N ALA A 17 7.98 -17.66 1.36
CA ALA A 17 6.95 -17.27 2.33
C ALA A 17 5.59 -17.86 1.94
N ILE A 18 5.26 -17.85 0.65
CA ILE A 18 4.03 -18.45 0.10
C ILE A 18 4.04 -19.98 0.33
N ALA A 19 5.14 -20.65 -0.02
CA ALA A 19 5.25 -22.09 0.20
C ALA A 19 5.12 -22.46 1.69
N HIS A 20 5.74 -21.69 2.58
CA HIS A 20 5.65 -21.91 4.02
C HIS A 20 4.23 -21.65 4.55
N ALA A 21 3.62 -20.55 4.15
CA ALA A 21 2.26 -20.18 4.55
C ALA A 21 1.22 -21.22 4.09
N ALA A 22 1.34 -21.72 2.86
CA ALA A 22 0.47 -22.78 2.35
C ALA A 22 0.61 -24.09 3.15
N ALA A 23 1.84 -24.47 3.53
CA ALA A 23 2.10 -25.67 4.30
C ALA A 23 1.56 -25.60 5.75
N HIS A 24 1.40 -24.38 6.30
CA HIS A 24 0.99 -24.18 7.70
C HIS A 24 -0.42 -23.61 7.86
N GLY A 25 -1.17 -23.43 6.75
CA GLY A 25 -2.52 -22.88 6.80
C GLY A 25 -2.57 -21.46 7.36
N SER A 26 -1.60 -20.63 6.98
CA SER A 26 -1.56 -19.22 7.39
C SER A 26 -2.66 -18.41 6.70
N ASP A 27 -3.10 -17.33 7.34
CA ASP A 27 -4.14 -16.44 6.82
C ASP A 27 -3.57 -15.17 6.18
N LEU A 28 -2.30 -14.85 6.46
CA LEU A 28 -1.64 -13.64 6.02
C LEU A 28 -0.14 -13.86 5.91
N ILE A 29 0.49 -13.30 4.89
CA ILE A 29 1.94 -13.15 4.79
C ILE A 29 2.25 -11.66 4.97
N ILE A 30 3.19 -11.35 5.85
CA ILE A 30 3.75 -10.01 6.06
C ILE A 30 5.23 -10.09 5.72
N ALA A 31 5.70 -9.25 4.83
CA ALA A 31 7.11 -9.17 4.44
C ALA A 31 7.59 -7.73 4.49
N VAL A 32 8.68 -7.50 5.21
CA VAL A 32 9.37 -6.21 5.25
C VAL A 32 10.64 -6.27 4.40
N ASP A 33 11.09 -5.12 3.92
CA ASP A 33 12.36 -5.00 3.24
C ASP A 33 13.55 -4.94 4.23
N PRO A 34 14.81 -4.91 3.78
CA PRO A 34 15.96 -5.08 4.67
C PRO A 34 16.12 -4.06 5.78
N ASP A 35 15.69 -2.83 5.57
CA ASP A 35 15.72 -1.76 6.58
C ASP A 35 14.37 -1.58 7.31
N ALA A 36 13.39 -2.46 6.97
CA ALA A 36 12.09 -2.58 7.61
C ALA A 36 11.24 -1.29 7.57
N ASP A 37 11.47 -0.44 6.58
CA ASP A 37 10.67 0.77 6.39
C ASP A 37 9.46 0.54 5.47
N ARG A 38 9.46 -0.54 4.65
CA ARG A 38 8.37 -0.94 3.77
C ARG A 38 7.73 -2.26 4.20
N CYS A 39 6.48 -2.47 3.83
CA CYS A 39 5.72 -3.65 4.22
C CYS A 39 4.84 -4.13 3.06
N ALA A 40 5.08 -5.34 2.60
CA ALA A 40 4.23 -6.05 1.65
C ALA A 40 3.33 -7.05 2.37
N LEU A 41 2.14 -7.25 1.82
CA LEU A 41 1.17 -8.22 2.31
C LEU A 41 0.77 -9.17 1.19
N ALA A 42 0.61 -10.46 1.51
CA ALA A 42 -0.06 -11.40 0.62
C ALA A 42 -1.14 -12.18 1.37
N VAL A 43 -2.20 -12.51 0.66
CA VAL A 43 -3.42 -13.12 1.19
C VAL A 43 -3.79 -14.37 0.40
N PRO A 44 -4.50 -15.34 1.00
CA PRO A 44 -5.07 -16.47 0.26
C PRO A 44 -5.96 -15.98 -0.89
N ASP A 45 -5.80 -16.58 -2.06
CA ASP A 45 -6.60 -16.30 -3.24
C ASP A 45 -6.74 -17.56 -4.10
N SER A 46 -7.94 -18.12 -4.11
CA SER A 46 -8.26 -19.35 -4.86
C SER A 46 -8.20 -19.16 -6.38
N GLU A 47 -8.21 -17.94 -6.89
CA GLU A 47 -8.10 -17.64 -8.32
C GLU A 47 -6.63 -17.54 -8.77
N SER A 48 -5.69 -17.42 -7.80
CA SER A 48 -4.24 -17.39 -8.08
C SER A 48 -3.69 -18.80 -8.29
N ALA A 49 -2.74 -18.96 -9.23
CA ALA A 49 -2.08 -20.23 -9.48
C ALA A 49 -1.29 -20.77 -8.27
N THR A 50 -0.83 -19.91 -7.38
CA THR A 50 -0.13 -20.27 -6.14
C THR A 50 -1.06 -20.44 -4.94
N GLY A 51 -2.35 -20.14 -5.09
CA GLY A 51 -3.30 -20.03 -3.98
C GLY A 51 -3.12 -18.76 -3.13
N TRP A 52 -2.23 -17.85 -3.52
CA TRP A 52 -1.91 -16.62 -2.83
C TRP A 52 -1.82 -15.43 -3.78
N ARG A 53 -2.23 -14.27 -3.34
CA ARG A 53 -2.11 -13.01 -4.07
C ARG A 53 -1.39 -11.96 -3.21
N GLN A 54 -0.34 -11.38 -3.76
CA GLN A 54 0.27 -10.19 -3.17
C GLN A 54 -0.63 -8.99 -3.45
N LEU A 55 -0.89 -8.20 -2.42
CA LEU A 55 -1.64 -6.95 -2.52
C LEU A 55 -0.72 -5.85 -3.06
N SER A 56 -1.24 -4.97 -3.90
CA SER A 56 -0.53 -3.76 -4.31
C SER A 56 -0.42 -2.78 -3.15
N GLY A 57 0.54 -1.86 -3.21
CA GLY A 57 0.69 -0.83 -2.18
C GLY A 57 -0.54 0.05 -2.03
N ASP A 58 -1.27 0.30 -3.12
CA ASP A 58 -2.53 1.05 -3.08
C ASP A 58 -3.67 0.26 -2.43
N GLU A 59 -3.75 -1.05 -2.65
CA GLU A 59 -4.71 -1.91 -1.96
C GLU A 59 -4.42 -1.96 -0.46
N ILE A 60 -3.15 -2.15 -0.08
CA ILE A 60 -2.71 -2.14 1.32
C ILE A 60 -2.99 -0.77 1.96
N GLY A 61 -2.58 0.31 1.29
CA GLY A 61 -2.78 1.67 1.79
C GLY A 61 -4.26 2.02 1.99
N SER A 62 -5.12 1.53 1.10
CA SER A 62 -6.57 1.72 1.22
C SER A 62 -7.18 0.91 2.36
N LEU A 63 -6.80 -0.36 2.50
CA LEU A 63 -7.24 -1.24 3.59
C LEU A 63 -6.83 -0.68 4.96
N LEU A 64 -5.56 -0.29 5.10
CA LEU A 64 -5.05 0.30 6.33
C LEU A 64 -5.68 1.67 6.59
N GLY A 65 -5.88 2.49 5.55
CA GLY A 65 -6.55 3.78 5.65
C GLY A 65 -7.98 3.67 6.16
N GLU A 66 -8.78 2.74 5.61
CA GLU A 66 -10.14 2.47 6.07
C GLU A 66 -10.16 1.98 7.52
N PHE A 67 -9.23 1.09 7.89
CA PHE A 67 -9.12 0.60 9.26
C PHE A 67 -8.73 1.71 10.23
N ARG A 68 -7.76 2.55 9.88
CA ARG A 68 -7.32 3.68 10.72
C ARG A 68 -8.36 4.78 10.84
N ALA A 69 -9.20 4.98 9.82
CA ALA A 69 -10.26 5.98 9.83
C ALA A 69 -11.32 5.72 10.90
N GLN A 70 -11.56 4.45 11.27
CA GLN A 70 -12.54 4.08 12.30
C GLN A 70 -12.23 4.65 13.68
N SER A 71 -10.94 4.91 13.99
CA SER A 71 -10.49 5.44 15.28
C SER A 71 -9.82 6.82 15.17
N ALA A 72 -9.88 7.45 13.99
CA ALA A 72 -9.23 8.72 13.76
C ALA A 72 -9.98 9.88 14.47
N PRO A 73 -9.27 10.81 15.10
CA PRO A 73 -9.89 12.04 15.60
C PRO A 73 -10.41 12.90 14.44
N SER A 74 -11.42 13.71 14.67
CA SER A 74 -12.13 14.48 13.62
C SER A 74 -11.26 15.52 12.89
N ASP A 75 -10.13 15.90 13.46
CA ASP A 75 -9.17 16.82 12.86
C ASP A 75 -8.00 16.11 12.14
N ALA A 76 -7.99 14.77 12.14
CA ALA A 76 -6.97 13.95 11.49
C ALA A 76 -6.85 14.26 10.00
N VAL A 77 -5.61 14.21 9.51
CA VAL A 77 -5.29 14.36 8.09
C VAL A 77 -4.74 13.04 7.56
N PHE A 78 -5.34 12.56 6.49
CA PHE A 78 -4.84 11.44 5.71
C PHE A 78 -4.05 11.98 4.51
N ALA A 79 -2.95 11.35 4.17
CA ALA A 79 -2.13 11.81 3.04
C ALA A 79 -1.51 10.66 2.25
N ASN A 80 -1.39 10.84 0.94
CA ASN A 80 -0.59 9.96 0.10
C ASN A 80 0.08 10.72 -1.06
N SER A 81 0.93 10.02 -1.81
CA SER A 81 1.61 10.60 -2.95
C SER A 81 0.61 10.85 -4.11
N ILE A 82 0.90 11.83 -4.96
CA ILE A 82 0.05 12.17 -6.12
C ILE A 82 -0.08 11.02 -7.13
N VAL A 83 0.86 10.07 -7.12
CA VAL A 83 0.85 8.88 -7.99
C VAL A 83 0.15 7.67 -7.37
N SER A 84 -0.16 7.74 -6.06
CA SER A 84 -0.95 6.72 -5.36
C SER A 84 -2.44 6.85 -5.66
N SER A 85 -3.22 5.84 -5.28
CA SER A 85 -4.67 5.79 -5.53
C SER A 85 -5.41 6.98 -4.89
N ARG A 86 -6.39 7.51 -5.60
CA ARG A 86 -7.32 8.51 -5.09
C ARG A 86 -8.33 7.95 -4.08
N LEU A 87 -8.35 6.65 -3.88
CA LEU A 87 -9.28 5.99 -2.96
C LEU A 87 -9.09 6.48 -1.52
N LEU A 88 -7.86 6.74 -1.08
CA LEU A 88 -7.62 7.27 0.27
C LEU A 88 -8.34 8.61 0.52
N GLY A 89 -8.40 9.47 -0.49
CA GLY A 89 -9.16 10.72 -0.39
C GLY A 89 -10.67 10.49 -0.24
N LYS A 90 -11.21 9.46 -0.91
CA LYS A 90 -12.62 9.07 -0.78
C LYS A 90 -12.94 8.42 0.57
N ILE A 91 -12.02 7.62 1.09
CA ILE A 91 -12.12 7.08 2.44
C ILE A 91 -12.14 8.23 3.47
N ALA A 92 -11.20 9.16 3.39
CA ALA A 92 -11.15 10.32 4.29
C ALA A 92 -12.45 11.14 4.21
N GLU A 93 -12.94 11.43 3.00
CA GLU A 93 -14.22 12.12 2.78
C GLU A 93 -15.39 11.38 3.45
N GLY A 94 -15.48 10.06 3.26
CA GLY A 94 -16.53 9.22 3.82
C GLY A 94 -16.56 9.18 5.36
N HIS A 95 -15.40 9.35 5.98
CA HIS A 95 -15.25 9.43 7.45
C HIS A 95 -15.23 10.87 7.99
N GLY A 96 -15.43 11.90 7.14
CA GLY A 96 -15.40 13.29 7.55
C GLY A 96 -14.00 13.80 7.95
N LEU A 97 -12.94 13.15 7.48
CA LEU A 97 -11.55 13.47 7.77
C LEU A 97 -10.95 14.39 6.69
N LYS A 98 -9.86 15.05 7.02
CA LYS A 98 -9.09 15.85 6.06
C LYS A 98 -8.20 14.96 5.21
N TYR A 99 -8.00 15.37 3.96
CA TYR A 99 -7.13 14.66 3.03
C TYR A 99 -6.20 15.64 2.29
N GLN A 100 -4.96 15.19 2.07
CA GLN A 100 -3.97 15.91 1.28
C GLN A 100 -3.16 14.94 0.43
N HIS A 101 -3.02 15.22 -0.88
CA HIS A 101 -2.00 14.56 -1.70
C HIS A 101 -0.73 15.41 -1.75
N THR A 102 0.40 14.74 -1.89
CA THR A 102 1.73 15.36 -1.91
C THR A 102 2.51 14.95 -3.15
N LEU A 103 3.64 15.58 -3.36
CA LEU A 103 4.62 15.07 -4.33
C LEU A 103 5.15 13.71 -3.87
N THR A 104 5.69 12.92 -4.79
CA THR A 104 6.36 11.65 -4.52
C THR A 104 7.58 11.85 -3.63
N GLY A 105 7.77 10.97 -2.69
CA GLY A 105 8.82 11.00 -1.68
C GLY A 105 8.23 11.21 -0.28
N PHE A 106 8.42 10.23 0.59
CA PHE A 106 7.78 10.17 1.92
C PHE A 106 8.04 11.42 2.79
N LYS A 107 9.17 12.10 2.58
CA LYS A 107 9.49 13.38 3.21
C LYS A 107 8.40 14.45 3.06
N TRP A 108 7.57 14.37 2.01
CA TRP A 108 6.47 15.29 1.79
C TRP A 108 5.24 14.88 2.59
N ILE A 109 4.93 13.59 2.62
CA ILE A 109 3.84 13.03 3.43
C ILE A 109 4.12 13.28 4.91
N ALA A 110 5.33 12.98 5.37
CA ALA A 110 5.74 13.16 6.76
C ALA A 110 5.64 14.61 7.27
N ARG A 111 5.64 15.60 6.37
CA ARG A 111 5.51 17.03 6.71
C ARG A 111 4.09 17.55 6.73
N VAL A 112 3.10 16.76 6.37
CA VAL A 112 1.70 17.17 6.37
C VAL A 112 1.27 17.50 7.81
N PRO A 113 0.80 18.73 8.07
CA PRO A 113 0.32 19.09 9.40
C PRO A 113 -0.91 18.27 9.81
N GLY A 114 -0.93 17.73 11.02
CA GLY A 114 -2.03 16.91 11.51
C GLY A 114 -2.07 15.50 10.88
N LEU A 115 -1.01 15.06 10.23
CA LEU A 115 -0.93 13.70 9.66
C LEU A 115 -1.28 12.66 10.72
N TYR A 116 -2.22 11.80 10.40
CA TYR A 116 -2.65 10.67 11.23
C TYR A 116 -2.35 9.33 10.56
N PHE A 117 -2.48 9.28 9.24
CA PHE A 117 -2.13 8.14 8.40
C PHE A 117 -1.61 8.62 7.04
N GLY A 118 -0.59 7.97 6.52
CA GLY A 118 -0.11 8.27 5.18
C GLY A 118 0.57 7.09 4.51
N TYR A 119 0.60 7.09 3.16
CA TYR A 119 1.29 6.04 2.41
C TYR A 119 1.78 6.48 1.03
N GLU A 120 2.72 5.73 0.49
CA GLU A 120 3.13 5.68 -0.90
C GLU A 120 2.83 4.30 -1.49
N GLU A 121 2.40 4.24 -2.76
CA GLU A 121 2.07 3.00 -3.48
C GLU A 121 3.23 2.00 -3.56
N ALA A 122 4.46 2.47 -3.40
CA ALA A 122 5.67 1.62 -3.30
C ALA A 122 5.81 0.95 -1.92
N ILE A 123 4.70 0.46 -1.38
CA ILE A 123 4.58 -0.28 -0.10
C ILE A 123 5.14 0.44 1.12
N GLY A 124 5.19 1.76 1.10
CA GLY A 124 5.64 2.61 2.21
C GLY A 124 4.46 3.20 2.99
N PHE A 125 4.33 2.89 4.27
CA PHE A 125 3.20 3.30 5.10
C PHE A 125 3.66 3.95 6.40
N CYS A 126 2.95 4.96 6.85
CA CYS A 126 3.09 5.60 8.15
C CYS A 126 1.76 5.44 8.92
N PRO A 127 1.60 4.35 9.66
CA PRO A 127 0.35 4.08 10.36
C PRO A 127 0.20 4.87 11.65
N ASP A 128 1.29 5.34 12.25
CA ASP A 128 1.30 6.15 13.45
C ASP A 128 2.42 7.21 13.44
N PRO A 129 2.14 8.41 12.90
CA PRO A 129 3.13 9.49 12.85
C PRO A 129 3.56 10.05 14.22
N SER A 130 2.88 9.67 15.29
CA SER A 130 3.27 10.07 16.65
C SER A 130 4.48 9.29 17.16
N LEU A 131 4.67 8.07 16.67
CA LEU A 131 5.81 7.20 16.98
C LEU A 131 6.94 7.40 15.96
N VAL A 132 6.64 7.18 14.68
CA VAL A 132 7.59 7.32 13.59
C VAL A 132 6.99 8.19 12.51
N ARG A 133 7.61 9.35 12.26
CA ARG A 133 7.14 10.30 11.25
C ARG A 133 7.84 10.07 9.90
N ASP A 134 7.81 8.83 9.48
CA ASP A 134 8.31 8.31 8.20
C ASP A 134 7.59 6.98 7.93
N LYS A 135 8.01 6.27 6.88
CA LYS A 135 7.60 4.89 6.62
C LYS A 135 8.02 3.99 7.79
N ASP A 136 7.14 3.14 8.24
CA ASP A 136 7.38 2.22 9.35
C ASP A 136 6.75 0.85 9.03
N GLY A 137 7.55 -0.06 8.46
CA GLY A 137 7.11 -1.40 8.12
C GLY A 137 6.80 -2.26 9.35
N ILE A 138 7.43 -1.98 10.49
CA ILE A 138 7.19 -2.74 11.73
C ILE A 138 5.82 -2.38 12.30
N ALA A 139 5.54 -1.09 12.50
CA ALA A 139 4.21 -0.65 12.95
C ALA A 139 3.11 -1.02 11.95
N THR A 140 3.40 -0.93 10.64
CA THR A 140 2.49 -1.38 9.58
C THR A 140 2.15 -2.86 9.72
N SER A 141 3.13 -3.70 10.01
CA SER A 141 2.92 -5.14 10.24
C SER A 141 1.95 -5.41 11.38
N VAL A 142 2.07 -4.68 12.49
CA VAL A 142 1.17 -4.81 13.65
C VAL A 142 -0.26 -4.35 13.30
N VAL A 143 -0.38 -3.21 12.62
CA VAL A 143 -1.70 -2.68 12.22
C VAL A 143 -2.36 -3.60 11.18
N ALA A 144 -1.59 -4.13 10.23
CA ALA A 144 -2.07 -5.11 9.26
C ALA A 144 -2.56 -6.39 9.96
N ALA A 145 -1.76 -6.96 10.87
CA ALA A 145 -2.18 -8.13 11.62
C ALA A 145 -3.48 -7.90 12.40
N SER A 146 -3.65 -6.72 13.01
CA SER A 146 -4.87 -6.34 13.72
C SER A 146 -6.08 -6.25 12.78
N LEU A 147 -5.93 -5.59 11.63
CA LEU A 147 -6.97 -5.51 10.59
C LEU A 147 -7.40 -6.91 10.13
N PHE A 148 -6.44 -7.77 9.77
CA PHE A 148 -6.75 -9.10 9.26
C PHE A 148 -7.34 -10.03 10.33
N ALA A 149 -6.95 -9.88 11.59
CA ALA A 149 -7.59 -10.57 12.71
C ALA A 149 -9.06 -10.13 12.88
N GLN A 150 -9.36 -8.83 12.73
CA GLN A 150 -10.73 -8.33 12.73
C GLN A 150 -11.53 -8.90 11.56
N LEU A 151 -11.02 -8.79 10.32
CA LEU A 151 -11.69 -9.34 9.15
C LEU A 151 -12.01 -10.82 9.30
N LYS A 152 -11.06 -11.62 9.80
CA LYS A 152 -11.25 -13.05 10.08
C LYS A 152 -12.36 -13.29 11.10
N THR A 153 -12.40 -12.51 12.17
CA THR A 153 -13.46 -12.62 13.20
C THR A 153 -14.85 -12.31 12.62
N GLU A 154 -14.92 -11.39 11.65
CA GLU A 154 -16.13 -11.01 10.94
C GLU A 154 -16.47 -11.95 9.76
N GLY A 155 -15.66 -12.99 9.53
CA GLY A 155 -15.84 -13.94 8.42
C GLY A 155 -15.60 -13.29 7.04
N ARG A 156 -14.80 -12.25 6.97
CA ARG A 156 -14.47 -11.48 5.75
C ARG A 156 -13.00 -11.68 5.36
N SER A 157 -12.75 -11.64 4.06
CA SER A 157 -11.42 -11.60 3.47
C SER A 157 -11.00 -10.18 3.09
N ALA A 158 -9.72 -9.99 2.73
CA ALA A 158 -9.26 -8.74 2.13
C ALA A 158 -10.02 -8.41 0.83
N LYS A 159 -10.35 -9.42 0.01
CA LYS A 159 -11.13 -9.25 -1.23
C LYS A 159 -12.52 -8.70 -0.92
N ASP A 160 -13.21 -9.25 0.07
CA ASP A 160 -14.54 -8.78 0.49
C ASP A 160 -14.48 -7.32 0.95
N GLU A 161 -13.43 -6.94 1.68
CA GLU A 161 -13.26 -5.58 2.17
C GLU A 161 -12.95 -4.60 1.02
N LEU A 162 -12.07 -4.96 0.09
CA LEU A 162 -11.78 -4.18 -1.12
C LEU A 162 -13.05 -4.01 -1.98
N GLU A 163 -13.85 -5.06 -2.15
CA GLU A 163 -15.13 -4.98 -2.86
C GLU A 163 -16.14 -4.08 -2.11
N ARG A 164 -16.20 -4.16 -0.79
CA ARG A 164 -17.05 -3.27 0.02
C ARG A 164 -16.65 -1.81 -0.20
N MET A 165 -15.35 -1.51 -0.14
CA MET A 165 -14.87 -0.16 -0.39
C MET A 165 -15.16 0.32 -1.81
N ALA A 166 -15.00 -0.56 -2.81
CA ALA A 166 -15.33 -0.21 -4.20
C ALA A 166 -16.83 0.12 -4.40
N ARG A 167 -17.73 -0.57 -3.68
CA ARG A 167 -19.16 -0.25 -3.69
C ARG A 167 -19.47 1.06 -2.97
N LEU A 168 -18.76 1.38 -1.91
CA LEU A 168 -19.01 2.55 -1.07
C LEU A 168 -18.40 3.82 -1.66
N TYR A 169 -17.16 3.75 -2.13
CA TYR A 169 -16.36 4.89 -2.56
C TYR A 169 -16.13 4.98 -4.07
N GLY A 170 -16.57 3.98 -4.82
CA GLY A 170 -16.27 3.82 -6.24
C GLY A 170 -15.03 2.96 -6.48
N LEU A 171 -14.93 2.40 -7.69
CA LEU A 171 -13.79 1.57 -8.10
C LEU A 171 -12.61 2.45 -8.46
N HIS A 172 -11.48 2.24 -7.77
CA HIS A 172 -10.21 2.88 -8.04
C HIS A 172 -9.17 1.80 -8.35
N VAL A 173 -8.69 1.75 -9.59
CA VAL A 173 -7.68 0.80 -10.05
C VAL A 173 -6.45 1.58 -10.49
N THR A 174 -5.30 1.19 -9.98
CA THR A 174 -4.00 1.73 -10.36
C THR A 174 -3.12 0.62 -10.91
N ALA A 175 -2.22 0.98 -11.81
CA ALA A 175 -1.21 0.07 -12.32
C ALA A 175 0.07 0.84 -12.64
N PRO A 176 1.26 0.28 -12.35
CA PRO A 176 2.51 0.89 -12.74
C PRO A 176 2.72 0.76 -14.25
N LEU A 177 3.20 1.84 -14.87
CA LEU A 177 3.68 1.82 -16.24
C LEU A 177 5.18 2.07 -16.24
N THR A 178 5.96 1.01 -16.40
CA THR A 178 7.42 1.06 -16.33
C THR A 178 8.04 0.76 -17.70
N PHE A 179 8.91 1.65 -18.15
CA PHE A 179 9.73 1.43 -19.34
C PHE A 179 11.18 1.19 -18.94
N ARG A 180 11.74 0.07 -19.37
CA ARG A 180 13.17 -0.20 -19.27
C ARG A 180 13.80 0.03 -20.63
N VAL A 181 14.89 0.78 -20.68
CA VAL A 181 15.55 1.17 -21.93
C VAL A 181 17.05 0.86 -21.84
N ASP A 182 17.63 0.47 -22.97
CA ASP A 182 19.06 0.13 -23.04
C ASP A 182 19.97 1.36 -23.11
N ARG A 183 19.42 2.52 -23.52
CA ARG A 183 20.14 3.79 -23.62
C ARG A 183 19.49 4.87 -22.76
N LEU A 184 20.27 5.47 -21.89
CA LEU A 184 19.77 6.49 -20.94
C LEU A 184 19.24 7.76 -21.64
N GLU A 185 19.75 8.08 -22.84
CA GLU A 185 19.30 9.25 -23.62
C GLU A 185 17.81 9.16 -23.96
N LEU A 186 17.28 7.96 -24.16
CA LEU A 186 15.84 7.72 -24.43
C LEU A 186 14.93 8.20 -23.30
N ILE A 187 15.45 8.16 -22.05
CA ILE A 187 14.69 8.69 -20.89
C ILE A 187 14.57 10.21 -21.01
N ALA A 188 15.69 10.89 -21.29
CA ALA A 188 15.69 12.36 -21.42
C ALA A 188 14.81 12.81 -22.58
N GLU A 189 14.90 12.16 -23.75
CA GLU A 189 14.07 12.44 -24.93
C GLU A 189 12.58 12.19 -24.66
N GLY A 190 12.23 11.09 -23.98
CA GLY A 190 10.86 10.75 -23.57
C GLY A 190 10.28 11.80 -22.65
N MET A 191 11.03 12.22 -21.64
CA MET A 191 10.62 13.27 -20.70
C MET A 191 10.48 14.63 -21.37
N GLN A 192 11.33 14.95 -22.33
CA GLN A 192 11.22 16.19 -23.11
C GLN A 192 9.92 16.20 -23.95
N ARG A 193 9.59 15.09 -24.61
CA ARG A 193 8.33 14.96 -25.37
C ARG A 193 7.10 15.12 -24.47
N LEU A 194 7.07 14.43 -23.32
CA LEU A 194 5.97 14.52 -22.37
C LEU A 194 5.77 15.95 -21.81
N ARG A 195 6.87 16.70 -21.62
CA ARG A 195 6.78 18.10 -21.19
C ARG A 195 6.30 19.03 -22.29
N ALA A 196 6.69 18.76 -23.55
CA ALA A 196 6.29 19.56 -24.71
C ALA A 196 4.84 19.30 -25.13
N GLN A 197 4.38 18.05 -24.98
CA GLN A 197 3.04 17.60 -25.35
C GLN A 197 2.54 16.63 -24.28
N PRO A 198 2.03 17.15 -23.16
CA PRO A 198 1.42 16.30 -22.11
C PRO A 198 0.19 15.60 -22.68
N PRO A 199 -0.10 14.34 -22.23
CA PRO A 199 -1.25 13.56 -22.68
C PRO A 199 -2.59 14.17 -22.27
#